data_ccbb39b25447f7f5b6f10afc27e71f96
#
_entry.id   ccbb39b25447f7f5b6f10afc27e71f96
#
_cell.length_a   1.000
_cell.length_b   1.000
_cell.length_c   1.000
_cell.angle_alpha   90.00
_cell.angle_beta   90.00
_cell.angle_gamma   90.00
#
_symmetry.space_group_name_H-M   'P 1'
#
loop_
_entity.id
_entity.type
_entity.pdbx_description
1 polymer ?
#
loop_
_entity_poly.entity_id
_entity_poly.type
_entity_poly.pdbx_seq_one_letter_code
_entity_poly.pdbx_strand_id
1 'polypeptide(L)'
;MGSLTPIRHTAGCGIDETPSYLRCAVGPGLADEVQECYRTFANECLQRHCRHVLILGRASVDAFHHLALRDALRAMSVAGVPAGFRIALVAETPDLIAIYDAAVVEAGRCGIDARRFPAAADAERWLDS
;
A
#
# COMPACT_ATOMS: atom_id res chain seq x y z
N MET A 1 -4.69 15.89 -16.22
CA MET A 1 -3.44 15.19 -16.00
C MET A 1 -3.18 15.03 -14.53
N GLY A 2 -2.87 13.82 -14.12
CA GLY A 2 -2.54 13.58 -12.73
C GLY A 2 -1.16 14.09 -12.40
N SER A 3 -1.07 15.07 -11.51
CA SER A 3 0.22 15.45 -10.95
C SER A 3 0.40 14.74 -9.63
N LEU A 4 1.62 14.25 -9.38
CA LEU A 4 1.99 13.68 -8.10
C LEU A 4 2.38 14.81 -7.16
N THR A 5 1.81 14.82 -5.98
CA THR A 5 2.23 15.71 -4.91
C THR A 5 3.05 14.88 -3.92
N PRO A 6 4.37 15.11 -3.83
CA PRO A 6 5.20 14.33 -2.91
C PRO A 6 4.82 14.59 -1.45
N ILE A 7 4.69 13.52 -0.69
CA ILE A 7 4.45 13.58 0.75
C ILE A 7 5.72 13.20 1.49
N ARG A 8 6.37 12.09 1.08
CA ARG A 8 7.59 11.62 1.70
C ARG A 8 8.43 10.86 0.68
N HIS A 9 9.69 11.25 0.56
CA HIS A 9 10.64 10.55 -0.30
C HIS A 9 11.93 10.30 0.45
N THR A 10 12.16 9.04 0.78
CA THR A 10 13.41 8.57 1.38
C THR A 10 13.92 7.41 0.52
N ALA A 11 15.12 6.90 0.87
CA ALA A 11 15.71 5.78 0.17
C ALA A 11 14.89 4.52 0.36
N GLY A 12 13.97 4.11 -0.22
CA GLY A 12 13.15 2.91 -0.04
C GLY A 12 11.70 3.19 0.32
N CYS A 13 11.31 4.47 0.35
CA CYS A 13 9.93 4.83 0.61
C CYS A 13 9.55 6.07 -0.19
N GLY A 14 8.59 5.93 -1.11
CA GLY A 14 8.04 7.06 -1.84
C GLY A 14 6.53 7.12 -1.64
N ILE A 15 6.06 8.16 -0.96
CA ILE A 15 4.62 8.38 -0.76
C ILE A 15 4.23 9.65 -1.49
N ASP A 16 3.27 9.52 -2.40
CA ASP A 16 2.79 10.61 -3.24
C ASP A 16 1.26 10.63 -3.24
N GLU A 17 0.70 11.81 -3.37
CA GLU A 17 -0.72 11.98 -3.56
C GLU A 17 -1.01 12.28 -5.02
N THR A 18 -2.00 11.57 -5.58
CA THR A 18 -2.56 11.88 -6.89
C THR A 18 -3.98 12.41 -6.70
N PRO A 19 -4.59 13.00 -7.73
CA PRO A 19 -6.00 13.42 -7.60
C PRO A 19 -6.97 12.28 -7.25
N SER A 20 -6.61 11.04 -7.58
CA SER A 20 -7.52 9.89 -7.45
C SER A 20 -7.15 8.91 -6.35
N TYR A 21 -5.89 8.89 -5.91
CA TYR A 21 -5.44 7.90 -4.92
C TYR A 21 -4.14 8.33 -4.24
N LEU A 22 -3.86 7.70 -3.10
CA LEU A 22 -2.57 7.82 -2.43
C LEU A 22 -1.67 6.69 -2.91
N ARG A 23 -0.44 7.00 -3.29
CA ARG A 23 0.53 6.05 -3.82
C ARG A 23 1.69 5.85 -2.87
N CYS A 24 2.01 4.58 -2.61
CA CYS A 24 3.15 4.22 -1.77
C CYS A 24 4.05 3.25 -2.51
N ALA A 25 5.29 3.65 -2.80
CA ALA A 25 6.31 2.78 -3.35
C ALA A 25 7.24 2.32 -2.23
N VAL A 26 7.35 1.02 -2.01
CA VAL A 26 8.06 0.43 -0.88
C VAL A 26 9.24 -0.39 -1.35
N GLY A 27 10.42 -0.12 -0.77
CA GLY A 27 11.66 -0.86 -1.02
C GLY A 27 12.45 -0.32 -2.19
N PRO A 28 13.70 -0.82 -2.36
CA PRO A 28 14.40 -1.69 -1.43
C PRO A 28 14.79 -0.96 -0.15
N GLY A 29 14.93 -1.70 0.95
CA GLY A 29 15.31 -1.10 2.22
C GLY A 29 15.46 -2.12 3.33
N LEU A 30 15.97 -1.67 4.46
CA LEU A 30 16.09 -2.49 5.65
C LEU A 30 14.71 -2.72 6.27
N ALA A 31 14.60 -3.74 7.14
CA ALA A 31 13.32 -4.12 7.75
C ALA A 31 12.62 -2.95 8.46
N ASP A 32 13.37 -2.18 9.24
CA ASP A 32 12.82 -1.03 9.97
C ASP A 32 12.41 0.11 9.04
N GLU A 33 13.12 0.29 7.92
CA GLU A 33 12.74 1.28 6.90
C GLU A 33 11.42 0.89 6.21
N VAL A 34 11.26 -0.38 5.89
CA VAL A 34 10.04 -0.91 5.30
C VAL A 34 8.87 -0.74 6.27
N GLN A 35 9.08 -1.09 7.54
CA GLN A 35 8.05 -0.93 8.57
C GLN A 35 7.64 0.53 8.74
N GLU A 36 8.60 1.42 8.77
CA GLU A 36 8.33 2.87 8.88
C GLU A 36 7.58 3.40 7.66
N CYS A 37 7.92 2.90 6.48
CA CYS A 37 7.24 3.28 5.25
C CYS A 37 5.75 2.93 5.31
N TYR A 38 5.42 1.70 5.66
CA TYR A 38 4.02 1.28 5.78
C TYR A 38 3.29 2.03 6.89
N ARG A 39 3.96 2.29 8.02
CA ARG A 39 3.37 3.05 9.13
C ARG A 39 3.03 4.47 8.70
N THR A 40 3.97 5.15 8.06
CA THR A 40 3.77 6.51 7.56
C THR A 40 2.65 6.54 6.52
N PHE A 41 2.64 5.58 5.60
CA PHE A 41 1.59 5.47 4.60
C PHE A 41 0.20 5.30 5.24
N ALA A 42 0.07 4.41 6.21
CA ALA A 42 -1.20 4.20 6.90
C ALA A 42 -1.68 5.47 7.61
N ASN A 43 -0.77 6.17 8.29
CA ASN A 43 -1.11 7.42 8.97
C ASN A 43 -1.55 8.50 7.98
N GLU A 44 -0.83 8.67 6.87
CA GLU A 44 -1.21 9.65 5.83
C GLU A 44 -2.57 9.31 5.22
N CYS A 45 -2.81 8.04 4.96
CA CYS A 45 -4.08 7.58 4.44
C CYS A 45 -5.24 7.94 5.38
N LEU A 46 -5.08 7.66 6.67
CA LEU A 46 -6.11 7.94 7.67
C LEU A 46 -6.34 9.45 7.84
N GLN A 47 -5.28 10.24 7.91
CA GLN A 47 -5.39 11.68 8.08
C GLN A 47 -6.06 12.35 6.88
N ARG A 48 -5.85 11.84 5.69
CA ARG A 48 -6.39 12.40 4.44
C ARG A 48 -7.74 11.81 4.07
N HIS A 49 -8.22 10.82 4.82
CA HIS A 49 -9.47 10.11 4.54
C HIS A 49 -9.50 9.56 3.11
N CYS A 50 -8.38 9.00 2.67
CA CYS A 50 -8.27 8.44 1.33
C CYS A 50 -9.19 7.26 1.15
N ARG A 51 -9.84 7.18 0.00
CA ARG A 51 -10.70 6.03 -0.35
C ARG A 51 -9.97 5.00 -1.18
N HIS A 52 -8.99 5.43 -1.97
CA HIS A 52 -8.25 4.56 -2.88
C HIS A 52 -6.77 4.72 -2.63
N VAL A 53 -6.08 3.62 -2.49
CA VAL A 53 -4.63 3.61 -2.28
C VAL A 53 -3.98 2.56 -3.17
N LEU A 54 -2.77 2.87 -3.61
CA LEU A 54 -1.94 1.99 -4.43
C LEU A 54 -0.63 1.73 -3.71
N ILE A 55 -0.32 0.48 -3.46
CA ILE A 55 0.96 0.07 -2.89
C ILE A 55 1.77 -0.63 -3.97
N LEU A 56 2.96 -0.11 -4.25
CA LEU A 56 3.88 -0.64 -5.25
C LEU A 56 5.10 -1.20 -4.53
N GLY A 57 5.20 -2.52 -4.48
CA GLY A 57 6.33 -3.22 -3.88
C GLY A 57 7.45 -3.41 -4.87
N ARG A 58 8.64 -2.84 -4.58
CA ARG A 58 9.76 -2.78 -5.52
C ARG A 58 10.86 -3.76 -5.26
N ALA A 59 10.92 -4.35 -4.09
CA ALA A 59 12.09 -5.15 -3.78
C ALA A 59 11.83 -6.31 -2.90
N SER A 60 12.82 -7.12 -2.91
CA SER A 60 12.88 -8.34 -2.19
C SER A 60 12.72 -8.15 -0.70
N VAL A 61 12.42 -9.15 -0.08
CA VAL A 61 11.75 -9.25 1.11
C VAL A 61 12.47 -10.10 2.08
N ASP A 62 12.52 -9.61 3.27
CA ASP A 62 12.70 -10.50 4.40
C ASP A 62 11.32 -10.78 5.02
N ALA A 63 11.30 -11.62 6.05
CA ALA A 63 10.07 -12.01 6.71
C ALA A 63 9.33 -10.83 7.35
N PHE A 64 10.03 -9.73 7.63
CA PHE A 64 9.45 -8.57 8.30
C PHE A 64 8.56 -7.74 7.39
N HIS A 65 8.76 -7.79 6.07
CA HIS A 65 7.90 -7.10 5.13
C HIS A 65 6.44 -7.51 5.29
N HIS A 66 6.21 -8.82 5.40
CA HIS A 66 4.87 -9.38 5.61
C HIS A 66 4.25 -8.85 6.91
N LEU A 67 5.01 -8.85 8.00
CA LEU A 67 4.52 -8.38 9.29
C LEU A 67 4.22 -6.89 9.28
N ALA A 68 5.08 -6.09 8.65
CA ALA A 68 4.90 -4.65 8.57
C ALA A 68 3.61 -4.30 7.81
N LEU A 69 3.36 -4.94 6.69
CA LEU A 69 2.14 -4.70 5.92
C LEU A 69 0.90 -5.16 6.68
N ARG A 70 0.95 -6.33 7.32
CA ARG A 70 -0.15 -6.82 8.14
C ARG A 70 -0.50 -5.84 9.26
N ASP A 71 0.51 -5.33 9.96
CA ASP A 71 0.29 -4.39 11.05
C ASP A 71 -0.33 -3.08 10.55
N ALA A 72 0.10 -2.59 9.38
CA ALA A 72 -0.48 -1.41 8.77
C ALA A 72 -1.97 -1.63 8.43
N LEU A 73 -2.31 -2.77 7.84
CA LEU A 73 -3.71 -3.09 7.52
C LEU A 73 -4.59 -3.16 8.77
N ARG A 74 -4.08 -3.78 9.83
CA ARG A 74 -4.81 -3.87 11.10
C ARG A 74 -5.01 -2.50 11.74
N ALA A 75 -3.97 -1.66 11.71
CA ALA A 75 -4.07 -0.30 12.25
C ALA A 75 -5.13 0.52 11.50
N MET A 76 -5.17 0.40 10.19
CA MET A 76 -6.18 1.07 9.37
C MET A 76 -7.58 0.57 9.69
N SER A 77 -7.75 -0.73 9.85
CA SER A 77 -9.03 -1.33 10.20
C SER A 77 -9.53 -0.86 11.56
N VAL A 78 -8.65 -0.83 12.56
CA VAL A 78 -8.99 -0.37 13.92
C VAL A 78 -9.37 1.11 13.94
N ALA A 79 -8.63 1.94 13.20
CA ALA A 79 -8.91 3.37 13.12
C ALA A 79 -10.19 3.69 12.33
N GLY A 80 -10.60 2.77 11.47
CA GLY A 80 -11.76 2.96 10.61
C GLY A 80 -11.42 3.60 9.27
N VAL A 81 -11.72 2.92 8.17
CA VAL A 81 -11.52 3.45 6.83
C VAL A 81 -12.86 3.88 6.23
N PRO A 82 -12.86 4.80 5.24
CA PRO A 82 -14.11 5.23 4.61
C PRO A 82 -14.83 4.07 3.90
N ALA A 83 -16.12 4.20 3.74
CA ALA A 83 -16.89 3.26 2.94
C ALA A 83 -16.36 3.25 1.49
N GLY A 84 -16.25 2.05 0.90
CA GLY A 84 -15.70 1.91 -0.44
C GLY A 84 -14.17 2.00 -0.52
N PHE A 85 -13.50 1.89 0.60
CA PHE A 85 -12.04 1.92 0.65
C PHE A 85 -11.45 0.74 -0.13
N ARG A 86 -10.51 1.03 -1.02
CA ARG A 86 -9.86 0.03 -1.85
C ARG A 86 -8.35 0.15 -1.78
N ILE A 87 -7.68 -0.99 -1.67
CA ILE A 87 -6.21 -1.08 -1.73
C ILE A 87 -5.82 -1.91 -2.95
N ALA A 88 -5.07 -1.30 -3.86
CA ALA A 88 -4.46 -2.02 -4.96
C ALA A 88 -3.00 -2.32 -4.62
N LEU A 89 -2.61 -3.57 -4.78
CA LEU A 89 -1.25 -4.04 -4.48
C LEU A 89 -0.57 -4.48 -5.78
N VAL A 90 0.59 -3.93 -6.05
CA VAL A 90 1.39 -4.30 -7.22
C VAL A 90 2.75 -4.81 -6.76
N ALA A 91 3.05 -6.07 -7.08
CA ALA A 91 4.33 -6.68 -6.75
C ALA A 91 5.22 -6.66 -7.99
N GLU A 92 6.31 -5.89 -7.94
CA GLU A 92 7.25 -5.84 -9.08
C GLU A 92 8.21 -7.03 -9.11
N THR A 93 8.36 -7.76 -8.00
CA THR A 93 9.22 -8.93 -7.93
C THR A 93 8.42 -10.16 -7.53
N PRO A 94 8.83 -11.35 -7.99
CA PRO A 94 8.12 -12.59 -7.64
C PRO A 94 8.03 -12.83 -6.13
N ASP A 95 9.03 -12.41 -5.37
CA ASP A 95 9.06 -12.60 -3.93
C ASP A 95 7.89 -11.93 -3.22
N LEU A 96 7.43 -10.80 -3.75
CA LEU A 96 6.33 -10.04 -3.17
C LEU A 96 4.96 -10.58 -3.54
N ILE A 97 4.85 -11.40 -4.57
CA ILE A 97 3.56 -11.93 -5.02
C ILE A 97 2.87 -12.71 -3.89
N ALA A 98 3.58 -13.65 -3.27
CA ALA A 98 3.03 -14.45 -2.18
C ALA A 98 2.66 -13.59 -0.97
N ILE A 99 3.49 -12.59 -0.65
CA ILE A 99 3.26 -11.68 0.46
C ILE A 99 2.02 -10.82 0.22
N TYR A 100 1.89 -10.27 -0.99
CA TYR A 100 0.75 -9.43 -1.31
C TYR A 100 -0.53 -10.25 -1.47
N ASP A 101 -0.46 -11.49 -1.94
CA ASP A 101 -1.61 -12.38 -1.96
C ASP A 101 -2.08 -12.68 -0.52
N ALA A 102 -1.16 -12.90 0.41
CA ALA A 102 -1.49 -13.06 1.82
C ALA A 102 -2.08 -11.78 2.41
N ALA A 103 -1.59 -10.62 1.98
CA ALA A 103 -2.13 -9.33 2.42
C ALA A 103 -3.56 -9.12 1.95
N VAL A 104 -3.92 -9.59 0.77
CA VAL A 104 -5.30 -9.54 0.27
C VAL A 104 -6.23 -10.35 1.19
N VAL A 105 -5.81 -11.52 1.62
CA VAL A 105 -6.58 -12.35 2.55
C VAL A 105 -6.74 -11.65 3.89
N GLU A 106 -5.66 -11.09 4.43
CA GLU A 106 -5.69 -10.38 5.72
C GLU A 106 -6.58 -9.13 5.64
N ALA A 107 -6.50 -8.39 4.54
CA ALA A 107 -7.36 -7.22 4.33
C ALA A 107 -8.84 -7.62 4.34
N GLY A 108 -9.18 -8.73 3.70
CA GLY A 108 -10.55 -9.25 3.71
C GLY A 108 -11.04 -9.57 5.12
N ARG A 109 -10.17 -10.10 5.97
CA ARG A 109 -10.51 -10.36 7.37
C ARG A 109 -10.74 -9.07 8.14
N CYS A 110 -10.10 -7.99 7.71
CA CYS A 110 -10.26 -6.67 8.31
C CYS A 110 -11.40 -5.85 7.70
N GLY A 111 -12.13 -6.42 6.74
CA GLY A 111 -13.21 -5.71 6.05
C GLY A 111 -12.72 -4.70 5.01
N ILE A 112 -11.51 -4.85 4.51
CA ILE A 112 -10.90 -3.97 3.51
C ILE A 112 -10.89 -4.68 2.16
N ASP A 113 -11.36 -4.02 1.11
CA ASP A 113 -11.29 -4.53 -0.26
C ASP A 113 -9.90 -4.29 -0.82
N ALA A 114 -9.13 -5.36 -0.97
CA ALA A 114 -7.78 -5.31 -1.51
C ALA A 114 -7.64 -6.30 -2.65
N ARG A 115 -6.86 -5.92 -3.67
CA ARG A 115 -6.57 -6.80 -4.82
C ARG A 115 -5.13 -6.62 -5.24
N ARG A 116 -4.52 -7.72 -5.69
CA ARG A 116 -3.18 -7.69 -6.27
C ARG A 116 -3.28 -7.65 -7.80
N PHE A 117 -2.42 -6.85 -8.41
CA PHE A 117 -2.36 -6.68 -9.87
C PHE A 117 -0.94 -6.94 -10.38
N PRO A 118 -0.80 -7.40 -11.63
CA PRO A 118 0.51 -7.63 -12.22
C PRO A 118 1.22 -6.34 -12.64
N ALA A 119 0.47 -5.25 -12.83
CA ALA A 119 1.04 -3.98 -13.27
C ALA A 119 0.26 -2.81 -12.69
N ALA A 120 0.95 -1.68 -12.53
CA ALA A 120 0.34 -0.47 -11.99
C ALA A 120 -0.85 0.02 -12.82
N ALA A 121 -0.78 -0.10 -14.15
CA ALA A 121 -1.85 0.34 -15.03
C ALA A 121 -3.18 -0.41 -14.74
N ASP A 122 -3.10 -1.70 -14.47
CA ASP A 122 -4.28 -2.50 -14.13
C ASP A 122 -4.87 -2.08 -12.78
N ALA A 123 -3.99 -1.82 -11.82
CA ALA A 123 -4.36 -1.36 -10.49
C ALA A 123 -5.07 -0.01 -10.55
N GLU A 124 -4.53 0.93 -11.31
CA GLU A 124 -5.10 2.26 -11.48
C GLU A 124 -6.50 2.18 -12.10
N ARG A 125 -6.68 1.33 -13.11
CA ARG A 125 -7.99 1.13 -13.73
C ARG A 125 -9.03 0.62 -12.73
N TRP A 126 -8.64 -0.32 -11.89
CA TRP A 126 -9.53 -0.82 -10.86
C TRP A 126 -9.90 0.24 -9.82
N LEU A 127 -8.93 1.05 -9.41
CA LEU A 127 -9.18 2.13 -8.46
C LEU A 127 -10.13 3.19 -9.03
N ASP A 128 -10.06 3.41 -10.35
CA ASP A 128 -10.91 4.38 -11.02
C ASP A 128 -12.30 3.84 -11.41
N SER A 129 -12.53 2.57 -11.22
CA SER A 129 -13.80 1.94 -11.61
C SER A 129 -14.96 2.21 -10.65
#